data_debbfcf1226dd362aae6fe28011ad6fe
#
_entry.id   debbfcf1226dd362aae6fe28011ad6fe
#
_cell.length_a   1.000
_cell.length_b   1.000
_cell.length_c   1.000
_cell.angle_alpha   90.00
_cell.angle_beta   90.00
_cell.angle_gamma   90.00
#
_symmetry.space_group_name_H-M   'P 1'
#
loop_
_entity.id
_entity.type
_entity.pdbx_description
1 polymer ?
#
loop_
_entity_poly.entity_id
_entity_poly.type
_entity_poly.pdbx_seq_one_letter_code
_entity_poly.pdbx_strand_id
1 'polypeptide(L)'
;MDMTVLTSYFNMESLDSLKVTMGGGIGSHLLNVALGLVMFGIALGIKPANFVNIIKNPKSIITGIVCQIILLPALTFLLIIACGNLLSPMVALGMILVAACPGGNVSNFITSLSRGNSELSVSLTAFNTAVCIFTTPINFALWGRLYLNYAGNHNIGSLPQLEIPFWEIFQSIVIIMGIPLVLGMLCAHYYPKIAEKLNKPLQRLSIVVFVAMVVIIFASNFKAFLDCIAYIFIVVLVHNLLALGIGFGSSSALRLPYKDRRTLTIETGIQNSGLGLILLMNPNIFPKEVAGEATVWASNGGMVVITAWWGVWHIISGFTLAYLWRKRGRREPIED
;
A
#
# COMPACT_ATOMS: atom_id res chain seq x y z
N MET A 1 7.36 24.66 21.58
CA MET A 1 8.19 24.60 20.37
C MET A 1 7.29 25.07 19.23
N ASP A 2 7.64 26.19 18.61
CA ASP A 2 6.77 26.84 17.63
C ASP A 2 6.58 25.93 16.41
N MET A 3 5.33 25.73 15.96
CA MET A 3 5.01 24.85 14.83
C MET A 3 5.68 25.30 13.52
N THR A 4 5.90 26.61 13.37
CA THR A 4 6.64 27.18 12.23
C THR A 4 8.10 26.73 12.18
N VAL A 5 8.73 26.47 13.35
CA VAL A 5 10.09 25.95 13.44
C VAL A 5 10.16 24.49 13.03
N LEU A 6 9.16 23.66 13.38
CA LEU A 6 9.12 22.25 12.97
C LEU A 6 8.87 22.09 11.46
N THR A 7 7.99 22.90 10.89
CA THR A 7 7.72 22.84 9.44
C THR A 7 8.90 23.34 8.60
N SER A 8 9.65 24.33 9.10
CA SER A 8 10.87 24.81 8.44
C SER A 8 12.06 23.82 8.60
N TYR A 9 12.11 23.10 9.72
CA TYR A 9 13.18 22.11 9.98
C TYR A 9 13.07 20.89 9.03
N PHE A 10 11.87 20.53 8.62
CA PHE A 10 11.64 19.35 7.76
C PHE A 10 11.47 19.68 6.27
N ASN A 11 11.62 20.95 5.88
CA ASN A 11 11.54 21.39 4.46
C ASN A 11 10.38 20.75 3.67
N MET A 12 9.16 20.78 4.29
CA MET A 12 7.97 20.08 3.78
C MET A 12 7.51 20.60 2.42
N GLU A 13 7.71 21.90 2.15
CA GLU A 13 7.40 22.50 0.85
C GLU A 13 8.25 21.91 -0.29
N SER A 14 9.49 21.50 0.01
CA SER A 14 10.34 20.86 -0.99
C SER A 14 9.84 19.47 -1.40
N LEU A 15 9.16 18.75 -0.50
CA LEU A 15 8.51 17.48 -0.79
C LEU A 15 7.31 17.63 -1.70
N ASP A 16 6.48 18.64 -1.46
CA ASP A 16 5.29 18.90 -2.25
C ASP A 16 5.64 19.44 -3.65
N SER A 17 6.75 20.16 -3.77
CA SER A 17 7.27 20.65 -5.05
C SER A 17 8.10 19.63 -5.84
N LEU A 18 8.44 18.48 -5.23
CA LEU A 18 9.27 17.47 -5.86
C LEU A 18 8.53 16.82 -7.04
N LYS A 19 9.14 16.91 -8.22
CA LYS A 19 8.66 16.24 -9.44
C LYS A 19 9.36 14.90 -9.58
N VAL A 20 8.68 13.82 -9.29
CA VAL A 20 9.19 12.47 -9.55
C VAL A 20 8.70 12.02 -10.93
N THR A 21 9.58 12.07 -11.92
CA THR A 21 9.30 11.59 -13.27
C THR A 21 10.13 10.35 -13.56
N MET A 22 9.48 9.26 -13.95
CA MET A 22 10.15 8.20 -14.68
C MET A 22 10.16 8.60 -16.15
N GLY A 23 11.35 8.73 -16.75
CA GLY A 23 11.64 9.22 -18.10
C GLY A 23 10.54 8.98 -19.13
N GLY A 24 10.25 10.00 -19.93
CA GLY A 24 9.11 10.03 -20.84
C GLY A 24 9.08 8.92 -21.90
N GLY A 25 7.92 8.61 -22.45
CA GLY A 25 7.72 7.74 -23.59
C GLY A 25 7.93 6.25 -23.32
N ILE A 26 8.99 5.67 -23.82
CA ILE A 26 9.28 4.22 -23.75
C ILE A 26 9.36 3.71 -22.30
N GLY A 27 9.91 4.51 -21.37
CA GLY A 27 10.04 4.12 -19.96
C GLY A 27 8.70 3.88 -19.25
N SER A 28 7.69 4.68 -19.51
CA SER A 28 6.35 4.52 -18.92
C SER A 28 5.61 3.29 -19.45
N HIS A 29 5.75 3.00 -20.74
CA HIS A 29 5.15 1.79 -21.33
C HIS A 29 5.83 0.51 -20.81
N LEU A 30 7.16 0.52 -20.71
CA LEU A 30 7.92 -0.62 -20.16
C LEU A 30 7.53 -0.88 -18.69
N LEU A 31 7.36 0.19 -17.92
CA LEU A 31 6.89 0.10 -16.54
C LEU A 31 5.50 -0.55 -16.47
N ASN A 32 4.53 -0.06 -17.25
CA ASN A 32 3.16 -0.62 -17.26
C ASN A 32 3.15 -2.10 -17.64
N VAL A 33 3.97 -2.51 -18.63
CA VAL A 33 4.10 -3.94 -18.99
C VAL A 33 4.72 -4.75 -17.85
N ALA A 34 5.82 -4.24 -17.25
CA ALA A 34 6.45 -4.93 -16.13
C ALA A 34 5.47 -5.12 -14.96
N LEU A 35 4.64 -4.11 -14.71
CA LEU A 35 3.63 -4.14 -13.65
C LEU A 35 2.46 -5.07 -13.99
N GLY A 36 2.01 -5.09 -15.24
CA GLY A 36 1.03 -6.06 -15.70
C GLY A 36 1.54 -7.50 -15.50
N LEU A 37 2.82 -7.76 -15.81
CA LEU A 37 3.46 -9.07 -15.56
C LEU A 37 3.55 -9.41 -14.07
N VAL A 38 3.85 -8.40 -13.23
CA VAL A 38 3.85 -8.56 -11.77
C VAL A 38 2.46 -8.96 -11.28
N MET A 39 1.41 -8.24 -11.71
CA MET A 39 0.02 -8.52 -11.32
C MET A 39 -0.47 -9.87 -11.85
N PHE A 40 -0.11 -10.23 -13.07
CA PHE A 40 -0.36 -11.55 -13.63
C PHE A 40 0.31 -12.65 -12.78
N GLY A 41 1.58 -12.46 -12.38
CA GLY A 41 2.31 -13.39 -11.52
C GLY A 41 1.66 -13.58 -10.14
N ILE A 42 1.13 -12.51 -9.55
CA ILE A 42 0.36 -12.56 -8.30
C ILE A 42 -0.91 -13.39 -8.51
N ALA A 43 -1.63 -13.14 -9.60
CA ALA A 43 -2.88 -13.80 -9.91
C ALA A 43 -2.74 -15.31 -10.15
N LEU A 44 -1.59 -15.76 -10.67
CA LEU A 44 -1.28 -17.19 -10.81
C LEU A 44 -1.26 -17.95 -9.47
N GLY A 45 -1.02 -17.23 -8.37
CA GLY A 45 -1.06 -17.79 -7.00
C GLY A 45 -2.46 -17.85 -6.39
N ILE A 46 -3.46 -17.20 -6.98
CA ILE A 46 -4.83 -17.16 -6.48
C ILE A 46 -5.57 -18.42 -6.92
N LYS A 47 -5.93 -19.27 -5.96
CA LYS A 47 -6.67 -20.51 -6.21
C LYS A 47 -8.13 -20.37 -5.78
N PRO A 48 -9.10 -20.96 -6.48
CA PRO A 48 -10.52 -20.98 -6.05
C PRO A 48 -10.70 -21.49 -4.61
N ALA A 49 -9.86 -22.44 -4.17
CA ALA A 49 -9.86 -22.96 -2.81
C ALA A 49 -9.65 -21.87 -1.74
N ASN A 50 -8.92 -20.80 -2.07
CA ASN A 50 -8.71 -19.68 -1.14
C ASN A 50 -10.02 -18.97 -0.80
N PHE A 51 -10.97 -18.91 -1.73
CA PHE A 51 -12.30 -18.33 -1.52
C PHE A 51 -13.22 -19.26 -0.73
N VAL A 52 -13.05 -20.58 -0.85
CA VAL A 52 -13.81 -21.57 -0.07
C VAL A 52 -13.44 -21.47 1.42
N ASN A 53 -12.20 -21.19 1.74
CA ASN A 53 -11.76 -21.01 3.13
C ASN A 53 -12.43 -19.81 3.83
N ILE A 54 -12.93 -18.82 3.05
CA ILE A 54 -13.70 -17.69 3.57
C ILE A 54 -14.94 -18.17 4.33
N ILE A 55 -15.57 -19.22 3.84
CA ILE A 55 -16.80 -19.78 4.44
C ILE A 55 -16.48 -20.57 5.72
N LYS A 56 -15.29 -21.17 5.81
CA LYS A 56 -14.91 -22.01 6.96
C LYS A 56 -14.57 -21.25 8.23
N ASN A 57 -13.98 -20.04 8.09
CA ASN A 57 -13.56 -19.19 9.21
C ASN A 57 -14.07 -17.76 9.06
N PRO A 58 -15.42 -17.55 9.00
CA PRO A 58 -15.99 -16.27 8.61
C PRO A 58 -15.61 -15.13 9.56
N LYS A 59 -15.49 -15.40 10.86
CA LYS A 59 -15.20 -14.37 11.86
C LYS A 59 -13.81 -13.75 11.64
N SER A 60 -12.77 -14.55 11.45
CA SER A 60 -11.40 -14.05 11.23
C SER A 60 -11.27 -13.36 9.88
N ILE A 61 -11.92 -13.88 8.83
CA ILE A 61 -11.85 -13.30 7.49
C ILE A 61 -12.60 -11.98 7.42
N ILE A 62 -13.84 -11.92 7.93
CA ILE A 62 -14.62 -10.67 7.97
C ILE A 62 -13.86 -9.61 8.77
N THR A 63 -13.26 -9.99 9.91
CA THR A 63 -12.43 -9.07 10.69
C THR A 63 -11.27 -8.53 9.86
N GLY A 64 -10.55 -9.39 9.12
CA GLY A 64 -9.44 -8.96 8.26
C GLY A 64 -9.90 -8.03 7.13
N ILE A 65 -11.02 -8.33 6.48
CA ILE A 65 -11.61 -7.50 5.43
C ILE A 65 -12.00 -6.11 5.98
N VAL A 66 -12.66 -6.08 7.14
CA VAL A 66 -13.05 -4.82 7.81
C VAL A 66 -11.82 -4.02 8.23
N CYS A 67 -10.79 -4.67 8.79
CA CYS A 67 -9.54 -4.01 9.14
C CYS A 67 -8.88 -3.38 7.92
N GLN A 68 -8.83 -4.10 6.80
CA GLN A 68 -8.14 -3.66 5.59
C GLN A 68 -8.91 -2.59 4.82
N ILE A 69 -10.20 -2.80 4.57
CA ILE A 69 -10.98 -1.98 3.65
C ILE A 69 -11.64 -0.78 4.34
N ILE A 70 -11.94 -0.90 5.63
CA ILE A 70 -12.69 0.12 6.36
C ILE A 70 -11.82 0.79 7.44
N LEU A 71 -11.31 0.01 8.40
CA LEU A 71 -10.67 0.59 9.57
C LEU A 71 -9.34 1.25 9.24
N LEU A 72 -8.52 0.64 8.39
CA LEU A 72 -7.22 1.20 8.04
C LEU A 72 -7.35 2.55 7.31
N PRO A 73 -8.15 2.69 6.23
CA PRO A 73 -8.35 3.99 5.60
C PRO A 73 -8.98 5.03 6.54
N ALA A 74 -10.00 4.65 7.31
CA ALA A 74 -10.69 5.55 8.23
C ALA A 74 -9.77 6.06 9.35
N LEU A 75 -9.02 5.17 10.00
CA LEU A 75 -8.10 5.55 11.08
C LEU A 75 -6.86 6.27 10.54
N THR A 76 -6.43 5.99 9.31
CA THR A 76 -5.42 6.80 8.62
C THR A 76 -5.90 8.23 8.43
N PHE A 77 -7.12 8.43 7.96
CA PHE A 77 -7.72 9.76 7.84
C PHE A 77 -7.79 10.48 9.19
N LEU A 78 -8.23 9.80 10.26
CA LEU A 78 -8.25 10.39 11.60
C LEU A 78 -6.84 10.72 12.11
N LEU A 79 -5.84 9.88 11.84
CA LEU A 79 -4.43 10.18 12.15
C LEU A 79 -3.96 11.46 11.44
N ILE A 80 -4.28 11.59 10.15
CA ILE A 80 -3.90 12.76 9.35
C ILE A 80 -4.53 14.03 9.94
N ILE A 81 -5.82 14.00 10.28
CA ILE A 81 -6.49 15.14 10.91
C ILE A 81 -5.87 15.48 12.27
N ALA A 82 -5.56 14.46 13.07
CA ALA A 82 -4.91 14.66 14.38
C ALA A 82 -3.51 15.27 14.25
N CYS A 83 -2.77 14.95 13.18
CA CYS A 83 -1.47 15.55 12.89
C CYS A 83 -1.60 16.99 12.34
N GLY A 84 -2.71 17.32 11.68
CA GLY A 84 -2.97 18.67 11.14
C GLY A 84 -1.83 19.19 10.27
N ASN A 85 -1.33 20.38 10.60
CA ASN A 85 -0.24 21.06 9.86
C ASN A 85 1.14 20.36 9.96
N LEU A 86 1.27 19.29 10.74
CA LEU A 86 2.51 18.51 10.78
C LEU A 86 2.70 17.62 9.55
N LEU A 87 1.66 17.45 8.74
CA LEU A 87 1.72 16.64 7.51
C LEU A 87 1.61 17.55 6.29
N SER A 88 2.54 17.37 5.35
CA SER A 88 2.38 17.97 4.03
C SER A 88 1.17 17.35 3.32
N PRO A 89 0.42 18.14 2.53
CA PRO A 89 -0.75 17.63 1.82
C PRO A 89 -0.47 16.44 0.91
N MET A 90 0.65 16.43 0.20
CA MET A 90 1.01 15.32 -0.66
C MET A 90 1.39 14.07 0.15
N VAL A 91 2.05 14.23 1.29
CA VAL A 91 2.34 13.11 2.21
C VAL A 91 1.05 12.53 2.78
N ALA A 92 0.10 13.36 3.20
CA ALA A 92 -1.20 12.93 3.69
C ALA A 92 -2.00 12.14 2.63
N LEU A 93 -2.05 12.63 1.40
CA LEU A 93 -2.67 11.90 0.28
C LEU A 93 -1.96 10.57 -0.02
N GLY A 94 -0.63 10.55 0.07
CA GLY A 94 0.15 9.32 -0.06
C GLY A 94 -0.17 8.30 1.02
N MET A 95 -0.35 8.73 2.29
CA MET A 95 -0.82 7.86 3.38
C MET A 95 -2.20 7.27 3.09
N ILE A 96 -3.13 8.10 2.61
CA ILE A 96 -4.48 7.65 2.22
C ILE A 96 -4.40 6.63 1.08
N LEU A 97 -3.56 6.88 0.08
CA LEU A 97 -3.38 5.95 -1.04
C LEU A 97 -2.83 4.59 -0.57
N VAL A 98 -1.79 4.60 0.28
CA VAL A 98 -1.23 3.37 0.85
C VAL A 98 -2.28 2.60 1.65
N ALA A 99 -3.06 3.29 2.48
CA ALA A 99 -4.14 2.68 3.25
C ALA A 99 -5.30 2.15 2.39
N ALA A 100 -5.53 2.74 1.21
CA ALA A 100 -6.51 2.28 0.24
C ALA A 100 -6.05 1.08 -0.60
N CYS A 101 -4.73 0.82 -0.65
CA CYS A 101 -4.18 -0.35 -1.36
C CYS A 101 -4.52 -1.65 -0.63
N PRO A 102 -4.58 -2.80 -1.33
CA PRO A 102 -4.76 -4.11 -0.67
C PRO A 102 -3.51 -4.53 0.10
N GLY A 103 -3.64 -5.58 0.93
CA GLY A 103 -2.49 -6.23 1.55
C GLY A 103 -1.48 -6.76 0.53
N GLY A 104 -0.20 -6.72 0.87
CA GLY A 104 0.89 -7.14 -0.01
C GLY A 104 1.19 -8.64 0.12
N ASN A 105 1.56 -9.31 -0.99
CA ASN A 105 1.86 -10.76 -0.98
C ASN A 105 2.99 -11.18 -0.03
N VAL A 106 3.87 -10.25 0.34
CA VAL A 106 4.94 -10.51 1.32
C VAL A 106 4.36 -10.85 2.69
N SER A 107 3.11 -10.41 2.99
CA SER A 107 2.41 -10.75 4.24
C SER A 107 2.27 -12.24 4.43
N ASN A 108 2.00 -13.01 3.38
CA ASN A 108 1.86 -14.47 3.44
C ASN A 108 3.15 -15.15 3.95
N PHE A 109 4.30 -14.69 3.45
CA PHE A 109 5.58 -15.20 3.87
C PHE A 109 5.91 -14.82 5.33
N ILE A 110 5.68 -13.54 5.69
CA ILE A 110 5.90 -13.04 7.05
C ILE A 110 4.96 -13.74 8.05
N THR A 111 3.69 -13.97 7.66
CA THR A 111 2.72 -14.72 8.47
C THR A 111 3.21 -16.13 8.75
N SER A 112 3.72 -16.84 7.74
CA SER A 112 4.32 -18.17 7.91
C SER A 112 5.51 -18.14 8.87
N LEU A 113 6.41 -17.16 8.75
CA LEU A 113 7.54 -17.00 9.66
C LEU A 113 7.12 -16.70 11.10
N SER A 114 6.01 -15.96 11.28
CA SER A 114 5.46 -15.60 12.59
C SER A 114 4.69 -16.73 13.27
N ARG A 115 4.56 -17.90 12.61
CA ARG A 115 3.68 -19.00 13.02
C ARG A 115 2.21 -18.57 13.11
N GLY A 116 1.77 -17.68 12.22
CA GLY A 116 0.39 -17.31 12.01
C GLY A 116 -0.37 -18.36 11.19
N ASN A 117 -1.64 -18.08 10.93
CA ASN A 117 -2.50 -18.90 10.09
C ASN A 117 -2.27 -18.56 8.61
N SER A 118 -1.45 -19.37 7.93
CA SER A 118 -1.09 -19.13 6.53
C SER A 118 -2.27 -19.29 5.57
N GLU A 119 -3.25 -20.15 5.88
CA GLU A 119 -4.44 -20.31 5.05
C GLU A 119 -5.32 -19.04 5.10
N LEU A 120 -5.49 -18.47 6.30
CA LEU A 120 -6.18 -17.21 6.50
C LEU A 120 -5.48 -16.07 5.75
N SER A 121 -4.14 -15.99 5.86
CA SER A 121 -3.32 -14.98 5.17
C SER A 121 -3.52 -15.03 3.65
N VAL A 122 -3.34 -16.20 3.05
CA VAL A 122 -3.50 -16.38 1.59
C VAL A 122 -4.93 -16.07 1.14
N SER A 123 -5.94 -16.47 1.93
CA SER A 123 -7.34 -16.20 1.61
C SER A 123 -7.67 -14.71 1.66
N LEU A 124 -7.17 -13.98 2.67
CA LEU A 124 -7.34 -12.53 2.80
C LEU A 124 -6.61 -11.77 1.68
N THR A 125 -5.36 -12.13 1.42
CA THR A 125 -4.59 -11.52 0.32
C THR A 125 -5.29 -11.73 -1.02
N ALA A 126 -5.78 -12.97 -1.31
CA ALA A 126 -6.49 -13.28 -2.53
C ALA A 126 -7.78 -12.46 -2.66
N PHE A 127 -8.59 -12.41 -1.60
CA PHE A 127 -9.83 -11.65 -1.57
C PHE A 127 -9.57 -10.15 -1.76
N ASN A 128 -8.69 -9.57 -0.94
CA ASN A 128 -8.37 -8.14 -0.99
C ASN A 128 -7.80 -7.74 -2.35
N THR A 129 -6.96 -8.59 -2.96
CA THR A 129 -6.43 -8.35 -4.31
C THR A 129 -7.53 -8.42 -5.38
N ALA A 130 -8.50 -9.32 -5.24
CA ALA A 130 -9.60 -9.40 -6.20
C ALA A 130 -10.55 -8.19 -6.10
N VAL A 131 -10.85 -7.72 -4.89
CA VAL A 131 -11.79 -6.61 -4.69
C VAL A 131 -11.16 -5.23 -4.79
N CYS A 132 -9.81 -5.12 -4.74
CA CYS A 132 -9.11 -3.83 -4.74
C CYS A 132 -9.36 -3.01 -6.01
N ILE A 133 -9.75 -3.65 -7.11
CA ILE A 133 -10.15 -2.96 -8.34
C ILE A 133 -11.25 -1.92 -8.04
N PHE A 134 -12.13 -2.24 -7.10
CA PHE A 134 -13.21 -1.34 -6.66
C PHE A 134 -12.84 -0.60 -5.37
N THR A 135 -12.30 -1.30 -4.38
CA THR A 135 -12.09 -0.73 -3.04
C THR A 135 -10.98 0.31 -3.00
N THR A 136 -9.91 0.15 -3.78
CA THR A 136 -8.82 1.13 -3.82
C THR A 136 -9.27 2.48 -4.38
N PRO A 137 -9.88 2.58 -5.58
CA PRO A 137 -10.33 3.87 -6.10
C PRO A 137 -11.43 4.50 -5.25
N ILE A 138 -12.36 3.69 -4.70
CA ILE A 138 -13.45 4.18 -3.84
C ILE A 138 -12.85 4.78 -2.55
N ASN A 139 -11.98 4.04 -1.85
CA ASN A 139 -11.36 4.51 -0.62
C ASN A 139 -10.48 5.75 -0.87
N PHE A 140 -9.66 5.73 -1.91
CA PHE A 140 -8.80 6.87 -2.20
C PHE A 140 -9.61 8.11 -2.57
N ALA A 141 -10.67 7.97 -3.39
CA ALA A 141 -11.55 9.09 -3.72
C ALA A 141 -12.34 9.60 -2.51
N LEU A 142 -12.89 8.69 -1.69
CA LEU A 142 -13.67 9.08 -0.51
C LEU A 142 -12.81 9.82 0.51
N TRP A 143 -11.76 9.18 1.01
CA TRP A 143 -10.95 9.74 2.08
C TRP A 143 -10.06 10.89 1.60
N GLY A 144 -9.59 10.84 0.35
CA GLY A 144 -8.83 11.93 -0.25
C GLY A 144 -9.68 13.20 -0.43
N ARG A 145 -10.93 13.07 -0.93
CA ARG A 145 -11.85 14.24 -1.02
C ARG A 145 -12.19 14.81 0.36
N LEU A 146 -12.46 13.94 1.34
CA LEU A 146 -12.69 14.38 2.72
C LEU A 146 -11.49 15.13 3.27
N TYR A 147 -10.27 14.64 2.99
CA TYR A 147 -9.04 15.31 3.40
C TYR A 147 -8.84 16.65 2.68
N LEU A 148 -9.04 16.71 1.37
CA LEU A 148 -8.89 17.97 0.61
C LEU A 148 -9.88 19.02 1.09
N ASN A 149 -11.13 18.65 1.37
CA ASN A 149 -12.12 19.56 1.95
C ASN A 149 -11.69 20.03 3.35
N TYR A 150 -11.17 19.14 4.18
CA TYR A 150 -10.66 19.51 5.50
C TYR A 150 -9.47 20.47 5.39
N ALA A 151 -8.49 20.15 4.54
CA ALA A 151 -7.29 20.94 4.35
C ALA A 151 -7.61 22.34 3.79
N GLY A 152 -8.54 22.44 2.83
CA GLY A 152 -9.02 23.70 2.29
C GLY A 152 -9.69 24.59 3.34
N ASN A 153 -10.54 24.01 4.18
CA ASN A 153 -11.22 24.73 5.26
C ASN A 153 -10.27 25.23 6.37
N HIS A 154 -9.12 24.59 6.54
CA HIS A 154 -8.14 24.92 7.59
C HIS A 154 -6.88 25.59 7.04
N ASN A 155 -6.86 25.96 5.76
CA ASN A 155 -5.71 26.59 5.08
C ASN A 155 -4.41 25.76 5.25
N ILE A 156 -4.52 24.45 5.19
CA ILE A 156 -3.37 23.55 5.29
C ILE A 156 -2.70 23.47 3.92
N GLY A 157 -1.57 24.16 3.78
CA GLY A 157 -0.79 24.22 2.54
C GLY A 157 -1.48 25.03 1.42
N SER A 158 -0.72 25.31 0.38
CA SER A 158 -1.22 25.99 -0.84
C SER A 158 -1.74 24.95 -1.83
N LEU A 159 -2.85 24.27 -1.48
CA LEU A 159 -3.50 23.34 -2.42
C LEU A 159 -4.43 24.14 -3.34
N PRO A 160 -4.16 24.23 -4.65
CA PRO A 160 -5.19 24.60 -5.61
C PRO A 160 -6.32 23.57 -5.54
N GLN A 161 -7.47 23.88 -6.13
CA GLN A 161 -8.63 22.97 -6.15
C GLN A 161 -8.25 21.64 -6.83
N LEU A 162 -7.79 20.70 -6.02
CA LEU A 162 -7.40 19.35 -6.45
C LEU A 162 -8.64 18.47 -6.50
N GLU A 163 -9.01 18.04 -7.68
CA GLU A 163 -10.01 16.99 -7.85
C GLU A 163 -9.30 15.63 -7.95
N ILE A 164 -9.73 14.66 -7.15
CA ILE A 164 -9.24 13.30 -7.29
C ILE A 164 -9.94 12.67 -8.49
N PRO A 165 -9.19 12.32 -9.54
CA PRO A 165 -9.76 11.80 -10.78
C PRO A 165 -10.18 10.33 -10.60
N PHE A 166 -11.35 10.14 -9.96
CA PHE A 166 -11.85 8.79 -9.62
C PHE A 166 -11.94 7.86 -10.84
N TRP A 167 -12.43 8.39 -11.95
CA TRP A 167 -12.69 7.59 -13.14
C TRP A 167 -11.41 7.12 -13.84
N GLU A 168 -10.42 8.01 -13.90
CA GLU A 168 -9.09 7.73 -14.44
C GLU A 168 -8.34 6.73 -13.55
N ILE A 169 -8.45 6.86 -12.24
CA ILE A 169 -7.90 5.91 -11.27
C ILE A 169 -8.56 4.54 -11.44
N PHE A 170 -9.90 4.50 -11.50
CA PHE A 170 -10.64 3.26 -11.67
C PHE A 170 -10.28 2.55 -12.99
N GLN A 171 -10.31 3.26 -14.10
CA GLN A 171 -9.94 2.70 -15.42
C GLN A 171 -8.50 2.18 -15.42
N SER A 172 -7.57 2.93 -14.83
CA SER A 172 -6.16 2.53 -14.75
C SER A 172 -5.99 1.27 -13.92
N ILE A 173 -6.67 1.17 -12.78
CA ILE A 173 -6.64 -0.05 -11.95
C ILE A 173 -7.25 -1.24 -12.69
N VAL A 174 -8.35 -1.06 -13.39
CA VAL A 174 -8.97 -2.12 -14.22
C VAL A 174 -7.97 -2.62 -15.27
N ILE A 175 -7.29 -1.72 -15.96
CA ILE A 175 -6.34 -2.09 -17.03
C ILE A 175 -5.07 -2.73 -16.44
N ILE A 176 -4.46 -2.10 -15.44
CA ILE A 176 -3.14 -2.50 -14.92
C ILE A 176 -3.24 -3.72 -13.99
N MET A 177 -4.34 -3.84 -13.25
CA MET A 177 -4.58 -4.95 -12.32
C MET A 177 -5.67 -5.91 -12.78
N GLY A 178 -6.82 -5.40 -13.18
CA GLY A 178 -8.00 -6.21 -13.47
C GLY A 178 -7.76 -7.19 -14.61
N ILE A 179 -7.24 -6.73 -15.73
CA ILE A 179 -6.96 -7.58 -16.89
C ILE A 179 -5.91 -8.64 -16.56
N PRO A 180 -4.71 -8.30 -16.05
CA PRO A 180 -3.71 -9.31 -15.66
C PRO A 180 -4.21 -10.26 -14.56
N LEU A 181 -5.01 -9.78 -13.62
CA LEU A 181 -5.59 -10.59 -12.56
C LEU A 181 -6.52 -11.67 -13.13
N VAL A 182 -7.46 -11.28 -13.99
CA VAL A 182 -8.38 -12.22 -14.66
C VAL A 182 -7.61 -13.21 -15.51
N LEU A 183 -6.67 -12.74 -16.34
CA LEU A 183 -5.84 -13.60 -17.19
C LEU A 183 -5.01 -14.58 -16.38
N GLY A 184 -4.43 -14.14 -15.26
CA GLY A 184 -3.65 -14.99 -14.36
C GLY A 184 -4.52 -16.06 -13.68
N MET A 185 -5.70 -15.70 -13.19
CA MET A 185 -6.65 -16.67 -12.62
C MET A 185 -7.15 -17.69 -13.66
N LEU A 186 -7.46 -17.25 -14.89
CA LEU A 186 -7.83 -18.13 -15.98
C LEU A 186 -6.67 -19.07 -16.34
N CYS A 187 -5.45 -18.54 -16.43
CA CYS A 187 -4.25 -19.36 -16.64
C CYS A 187 -4.06 -20.41 -15.52
N ALA A 188 -4.24 -19.99 -14.27
CA ALA A 188 -4.15 -20.90 -13.12
C ALA A 188 -5.24 -22.00 -13.14
N HIS A 189 -6.42 -21.68 -13.65
CA HIS A 189 -7.54 -22.60 -13.76
C HIS A 189 -7.36 -23.62 -14.90
N TYR A 190 -7.10 -23.11 -16.12
CA TYR A 190 -7.03 -23.98 -17.31
C TYR A 190 -5.66 -24.62 -17.53
N TYR A 191 -4.59 -23.99 -17.07
CA TYR A 191 -3.20 -24.42 -17.27
C TYR A 191 -2.41 -24.48 -15.94
N PRO A 192 -2.84 -25.30 -14.94
CA PRO A 192 -2.26 -25.29 -13.59
C PRO A 192 -0.75 -25.59 -13.58
N LYS A 193 -0.27 -26.48 -14.45
CA LYS A 193 1.16 -26.80 -14.55
C LYS A 193 2.00 -25.62 -15.04
N ILE A 194 1.47 -24.81 -15.97
CA ILE A 194 2.14 -23.59 -16.46
C ILE A 194 2.12 -22.53 -15.37
N ALA A 195 0.97 -22.35 -14.72
CA ALA A 195 0.82 -21.40 -13.63
C ALA A 195 1.81 -21.69 -12.48
N GLU A 196 1.94 -22.93 -12.06
CA GLU A 196 2.89 -23.35 -11.02
C GLU A 196 4.35 -23.09 -11.42
N LYS A 197 4.72 -23.35 -12.67
CA LYS A 197 6.07 -23.11 -13.20
C LYS A 197 6.40 -21.60 -13.29
N LEU A 198 5.43 -20.77 -13.66
CA LEU A 198 5.62 -19.33 -13.85
C LEU A 198 5.48 -18.53 -12.56
N ASN A 199 4.74 -19.00 -11.57
CA ASN A 199 4.44 -18.26 -10.33
C ASN A 199 5.72 -17.80 -9.62
N LYS A 200 6.65 -18.70 -9.31
CA LYS A 200 7.90 -18.35 -8.60
C LYS A 200 8.79 -17.36 -9.37
N PRO A 201 9.08 -17.54 -10.68
CA PRO A 201 9.83 -16.56 -11.46
C PRO A 201 9.19 -15.19 -11.48
N LEU A 202 7.86 -15.11 -11.68
CA LEU A 202 7.15 -13.84 -11.74
C LEU A 202 7.08 -13.14 -10.39
N GLN A 203 6.95 -13.88 -9.28
CA GLN A 203 7.06 -13.30 -7.95
C GLN A 203 8.45 -12.72 -7.68
N ARG A 204 9.52 -13.38 -8.11
CA ARG A 204 10.89 -12.83 -8.01
C ARG A 204 11.04 -11.58 -8.88
N LEU A 205 10.51 -11.62 -10.09
CA LEU A 205 10.49 -10.45 -10.98
C LEU A 205 9.77 -9.27 -10.33
N SER A 206 8.64 -9.49 -9.65
CA SER A 206 7.92 -8.46 -8.88
C SER A 206 8.81 -7.76 -7.88
N ILE A 207 9.55 -8.54 -7.08
CA ILE A 207 10.45 -7.99 -6.07
C ILE A 207 11.56 -7.18 -6.73
N VAL A 208 12.16 -7.69 -7.80
CA VAL A 208 13.23 -6.99 -8.54
C VAL A 208 12.71 -5.67 -9.13
N VAL A 209 11.54 -5.69 -9.76
CA VAL A 209 10.91 -4.48 -10.33
C VAL A 209 10.61 -3.46 -9.23
N PHE A 210 10.05 -3.90 -8.10
CA PHE A 210 9.75 -3.03 -6.98
C PHE A 210 11.03 -2.39 -6.40
N VAL A 211 12.07 -3.21 -6.13
CA VAL A 211 13.33 -2.71 -5.60
C VAL A 211 14.00 -1.74 -6.60
N ALA A 212 14.00 -2.08 -7.89
CA ALA A 212 14.54 -1.20 -8.91
C ALA A 212 13.80 0.15 -8.96
N MET A 213 12.47 0.16 -8.87
CA MET A 213 11.67 1.39 -8.79
C MET A 213 12.06 2.23 -7.58
N VAL A 214 12.12 1.63 -6.40
CA VAL A 214 12.49 2.33 -5.16
C VAL A 214 13.90 2.92 -5.27
N VAL A 215 14.87 2.15 -5.77
CA VAL A 215 16.25 2.61 -5.97
C VAL A 215 16.31 3.77 -6.97
N ILE A 216 15.60 3.69 -8.09
CA ILE A 216 15.56 4.76 -9.11
C ILE A 216 14.95 6.03 -8.51
N ILE A 217 13.83 5.92 -7.79
CA ILE A 217 13.17 7.07 -7.14
C ILE A 217 14.13 7.76 -6.17
N PHE A 218 14.78 7.01 -5.30
CA PHE A 218 15.69 7.59 -4.30
C PHE A 218 16.99 8.10 -4.93
N ALA A 219 17.56 7.40 -5.90
CA ALA A 219 18.78 7.84 -6.59
C ALA A 219 18.55 9.14 -7.39
N SER A 220 17.42 9.22 -8.09
CA SER A 220 17.07 10.41 -8.89
C SER A 220 16.76 11.63 -8.03
N ASN A 221 16.41 11.45 -6.75
CA ASN A 221 16.00 12.51 -5.84
C ASN A 221 16.80 12.46 -4.52
N PHE A 222 18.06 12.02 -4.58
CA PHE A 222 18.84 11.65 -3.40
C PHE A 222 18.99 12.79 -2.38
N LYS A 223 19.25 14.02 -2.86
CA LYS A 223 19.37 15.19 -1.96
C LYS A 223 18.06 15.48 -1.25
N ALA A 224 16.95 15.59 -1.99
CA ALA A 224 15.63 15.83 -1.41
C ALA A 224 15.22 14.70 -0.45
N PHE A 225 15.59 13.46 -0.77
CA PHE A 225 15.37 12.33 0.12
C PHE A 225 16.13 12.47 1.45
N LEU A 226 17.41 12.85 1.43
CA LEU A 226 18.20 13.06 2.65
C LEU A 226 17.62 14.19 3.50
N ASP A 227 17.14 15.25 2.87
CA ASP A 227 16.57 16.40 3.58
C ASP A 227 15.26 16.07 4.32
N CYS A 228 14.51 15.06 3.85
CA CYS A 228 13.19 14.72 4.40
C CYS A 228 13.11 13.32 5.05
N ILE A 229 14.18 12.50 4.99
CA ILE A 229 14.11 11.10 5.44
C ILE A 229 13.69 10.95 6.90
N ALA A 230 14.16 11.81 7.80
CA ALA A 230 13.82 11.75 9.22
C ALA A 230 12.32 11.97 9.44
N TYR A 231 11.73 12.93 8.71
CA TYR A 231 10.30 13.21 8.73
C TYR A 231 9.49 12.03 8.17
N ILE A 232 9.82 11.59 6.97
CA ILE A 232 9.14 10.46 6.31
C ILE A 232 9.25 9.18 7.14
N PHE A 233 10.42 8.94 7.75
CA PHE A 233 10.62 7.79 8.64
C PHE A 233 9.64 7.80 9.82
N ILE A 234 9.50 8.95 10.50
CA ILE A 234 8.61 9.07 11.66
C ILE A 234 7.15 8.89 11.22
N VAL A 235 6.73 9.55 10.14
CA VAL A 235 5.37 9.45 9.62
C VAL A 235 5.02 8.00 9.25
N VAL A 236 5.90 7.32 8.52
CA VAL A 236 5.68 5.92 8.11
C VAL A 236 5.73 4.99 9.32
N LEU A 237 6.63 5.22 10.27
CA LEU A 237 6.69 4.44 11.52
C LEU A 237 5.34 4.51 12.26
N VAL A 238 4.83 5.71 12.50
CA VAL A 238 3.56 5.92 13.22
C VAL A 238 2.39 5.31 12.44
N HIS A 239 2.32 5.55 11.14
CA HIS A 239 1.25 5.02 10.29
C HIS A 239 1.29 3.48 10.21
N ASN A 240 2.47 2.86 10.10
CA ASN A 240 2.61 1.41 10.09
C ASN A 240 2.29 0.79 11.47
N LEU A 241 2.69 1.44 12.57
CA LEU A 241 2.29 1.02 13.91
C LEU A 241 0.77 1.08 14.12
N LEU A 242 0.10 2.12 13.57
CA LEU A 242 -1.35 2.19 13.54
C LEU A 242 -1.94 1.00 12.79
N ALA A 243 -1.45 0.68 11.59
CA ALA A 243 -1.92 -0.43 10.79
C ALA A 243 -1.76 -1.78 11.49
N LEU A 244 -0.58 -2.04 12.07
CA LEU A 244 -0.31 -3.23 12.89
C LEU A 244 -1.24 -3.27 14.12
N GLY A 245 -1.44 -2.11 14.76
CA GLY A 245 -2.30 -1.94 15.93
C GLY A 245 -3.78 -2.24 15.62
N ILE A 246 -4.27 -1.82 14.45
CA ILE A 246 -5.62 -2.13 13.98
C ILE A 246 -5.83 -3.65 13.88
N GLY A 247 -4.93 -4.33 13.18
CA GLY A 247 -5.02 -5.79 13.00
C GLY A 247 -4.97 -6.53 14.33
N PHE A 248 -4.01 -6.18 15.20
CA PHE A 248 -3.86 -6.81 16.51
C PHE A 248 -5.00 -6.46 17.47
N GLY A 249 -5.39 -5.19 17.56
CA GLY A 249 -6.42 -4.70 18.46
C GLY A 249 -7.80 -5.27 18.12
N SER A 250 -8.21 -5.20 16.84
CA SER A 250 -9.50 -5.72 16.38
C SER A 250 -9.61 -7.23 16.59
N SER A 251 -8.57 -7.98 16.22
CA SER A 251 -8.55 -9.43 16.40
C SER A 251 -8.53 -9.85 17.87
N SER A 252 -7.88 -9.06 18.73
CA SER A 252 -7.85 -9.30 20.17
C SER A 252 -9.18 -8.96 20.84
N ALA A 253 -9.81 -7.84 20.48
CA ALA A 253 -11.13 -7.43 20.98
C ALA A 253 -12.21 -8.47 20.64
N LEU A 254 -12.11 -9.08 19.44
CA LEU A 254 -13.01 -10.14 19.01
C LEU A 254 -12.61 -11.53 19.54
N ARG A 255 -11.55 -11.63 20.34
CA ARG A 255 -11.06 -12.88 20.94
C ARG A 255 -10.80 -13.98 19.90
N LEU A 256 -10.19 -13.60 18.78
CA LEU A 256 -9.80 -14.57 17.75
C LEU A 256 -8.65 -15.47 18.24
N PRO A 257 -8.47 -16.68 17.65
CA PRO A 257 -7.31 -17.53 17.93
C PRO A 257 -5.99 -16.80 17.77
N TYR A 258 -4.99 -17.13 18.57
CA TYR A 258 -3.74 -16.39 18.59
C TYR A 258 -2.99 -16.42 17.23
N LYS A 259 -3.07 -17.55 16.52
CA LYS A 259 -2.53 -17.68 15.14
C LYS A 259 -3.20 -16.67 14.19
N ASP A 260 -4.52 -16.48 14.32
CA ASP A 260 -5.28 -15.54 13.49
C ASP A 260 -4.97 -14.07 13.84
N ARG A 261 -4.76 -13.77 15.14
CA ARG A 261 -4.34 -12.42 15.56
C ARG A 261 -3.01 -12.02 14.94
N ARG A 262 -2.02 -12.93 14.93
CA ARG A 262 -0.74 -12.69 14.24
C ARG A 262 -0.95 -12.43 12.76
N THR A 263 -1.77 -13.26 12.12
CA THR A 263 -2.10 -13.12 10.69
C THR A 263 -2.73 -11.77 10.39
N LEU A 264 -3.80 -11.41 11.10
CA LEU A 264 -4.50 -10.13 10.86
C LEU A 264 -3.62 -8.91 11.13
N THR A 265 -2.74 -9.00 12.13
CA THR A 265 -1.75 -7.94 12.39
C THR A 265 -0.83 -7.74 11.19
N ILE A 266 -0.29 -8.83 10.65
CA ILE A 266 0.63 -8.78 9.51
C ILE A 266 -0.10 -8.35 8.24
N GLU A 267 -1.27 -8.95 7.95
CA GLU A 267 -2.06 -8.62 6.76
C GLU A 267 -2.43 -7.13 6.71
N THR A 268 -2.85 -6.55 7.84
CA THR A 268 -3.20 -5.13 7.92
C THR A 268 -1.97 -4.22 7.91
N GLY A 269 -0.84 -4.67 8.45
CA GLY A 269 0.41 -3.89 8.52
C GLY A 269 1.27 -3.94 7.26
N ILE A 270 1.05 -4.91 6.36
CA ILE A 270 1.85 -5.11 5.14
C ILE A 270 0.99 -4.78 3.92
N GLN A 271 1.18 -3.59 3.39
CA GLN A 271 0.40 -3.07 2.27
C GLN A 271 1.08 -3.30 0.92
N ASN A 272 0.30 -3.33 -0.15
CA ASN A 272 0.83 -3.37 -1.52
C ASN A 272 1.27 -1.97 -1.98
N SER A 273 2.36 -1.48 -1.40
CA SER A 273 2.96 -0.19 -1.78
C SER A 273 3.46 -0.18 -3.22
N GLY A 274 3.77 -1.34 -3.80
CA GLY A 274 4.08 -1.46 -5.22
C GLY A 274 2.91 -0.99 -6.09
N LEU A 275 1.68 -1.40 -5.79
CA LEU A 275 0.49 -0.88 -6.47
C LEU A 275 0.37 0.64 -6.30
N GLY A 276 0.55 1.15 -5.08
CA GLY A 276 0.51 2.60 -4.83
C GLY A 276 1.51 3.37 -5.69
N LEU A 277 2.76 2.90 -5.79
CA LEU A 277 3.77 3.52 -6.66
C LEU A 277 3.40 3.47 -8.13
N ILE A 278 2.82 2.36 -8.58
CA ILE A 278 2.35 2.20 -9.96
C ILE A 278 1.30 3.25 -10.32
N LEU A 279 0.31 3.41 -9.45
CA LEU A 279 -0.75 4.40 -9.64
C LEU A 279 -0.17 5.80 -9.70
N LEU A 280 0.78 6.13 -8.81
CA LEU A 280 1.44 7.44 -8.77
C LEU A 280 2.32 7.73 -9.98
N MET A 281 2.87 6.69 -10.61
CA MET A 281 3.70 6.81 -11.81
C MET A 281 2.88 6.78 -13.11
N ASN A 282 1.58 6.54 -13.03
CA ASN A 282 0.73 6.45 -14.22
C ASN A 282 0.38 7.85 -14.74
N PRO A 283 0.83 8.22 -15.94
CA PRO A 283 0.59 9.55 -16.52
C PRO A 283 -0.90 9.82 -16.84
N ASN A 284 -1.74 8.78 -16.88
CA ASN A 284 -3.17 8.94 -17.10
C ASN A 284 -3.92 9.32 -15.81
N ILE A 285 -3.35 9.00 -14.64
CA ILE A 285 -3.94 9.33 -13.34
C ILE A 285 -3.41 10.68 -12.86
N PHE A 286 -2.10 10.87 -12.98
CA PHE A 286 -1.40 12.08 -12.57
C PHE A 286 -0.77 12.70 -13.81
N PRO A 287 -1.52 13.49 -14.61
CA PRO A 287 -1.07 14.01 -15.88
C PRO A 287 0.16 14.90 -15.69
N LYS A 288 1.07 14.76 -16.64
CA LYS A 288 2.20 15.66 -16.80
C LYS A 288 1.66 17.03 -17.20
N GLU A 289 2.44 18.09 -16.89
CA GLU A 289 2.16 19.48 -17.24
C GLU A 289 1.49 19.59 -18.61
N VAL A 290 0.28 20.15 -18.61
CA VAL A 290 -0.27 20.76 -19.82
C VAL A 290 0.43 22.11 -19.96
N ALA A 291 1.05 22.37 -21.10
CA ALA A 291 1.83 23.58 -21.33
C ALA A 291 1.00 24.83 -20.95
N GLY A 292 1.41 25.51 -19.88
CA GLY A 292 0.80 26.78 -19.42
C GLY A 292 0.03 26.74 -18.13
N GLU A 293 -0.43 25.59 -17.64
CA GLU A 293 -1.07 25.45 -16.33
C GLU A 293 -0.33 24.41 -15.51
N ALA A 294 0.34 24.83 -14.44
CA ALA A 294 0.95 23.91 -13.48
C ALA A 294 -0.18 23.18 -12.73
N THR A 295 -0.55 22.00 -13.20
CA THR A 295 -1.44 21.14 -12.41
C THR A 295 -0.68 20.64 -11.19
N VAL A 296 -1.27 20.73 -10.02
CA VAL A 296 -0.67 20.32 -8.72
C VAL A 296 -0.25 18.87 -8.72
N TRP A 297 -0.88 18.04 -9.53
CA TRP A 297 -0.48 16.67 -9.75
C TRP A 297 0.89 16.49 -10.46
N ALA A 298 1.43 17.59 -11.05
CA ALA A 298 2.81 17.58 -11.56
C ALA A 298 3.85 17.44 -10.43
N SER A 299 3.46 17.72 -9.17
CA SER A 299 4.29 17.61 -7.98
C SER A 299 3.74 16.53 -7.02
N ASN A 300 3.84 15.27 -7.42
CA ASN A 300 3.40 14.12 -6.62
C ASN A 300 4.49 13.57 -5.68
N GLY A 301 5.60 14.29 -5.51
CA GLY A 301 6.80 13.80 -4.83
C GLY A 301 6.55 13.33 -3.41
N GLY A 302 5.78 14.06 -2.60
CA GLY A 302 5.43 13.66 -1.25
C GLY A 302 4.69 12.32 -1.21
N MET A 303 3.72 12.11 -2.12
CA MET A 303 2.99 10.84 -2.24
C MET A 303 3.93 9.69 -2.63
N VAL A 304 4.82 9.93 -3.58
CA VAL A 304 5.76 8.92 -4.09
C VAL A 304 6.76 8.52 -3.01
N VAL A 305 7.37 9.50 -2.35
CA VAL A 305 8.41 9.24 -1.33
C VAL A 305 7.84 8.48 -0.14
N ILE A 306 6.65 8.88 0.37
CA ILE A 306 6.04 8.15 1.49
C ILE A 306 5.63 6.73 1.10
N THR A 307 5.09 6.53 -0.10
CA THR A 307 4.68 5.21 -0.58
C THR A 307 5.89 4.30 -0.81
N ALA A 308 6.99 4.84 -1.36
CA ALA A 308 8.24 4.10 -1.55
C ALA A 308 8.86 3.70 -0.22
N TRP A 309 8.94 4.65 0.74
CA TRP A 309 9.48 4.36 2.07
C TRP A 309 8.60 3.40 2.86
N TRP A 310 7.29 3.49 2.74
CA TRP A 310 6.39 2.49 3.30
C TRP A 310 6.74 1.08 2.82
N GLY A 311 6.98 0.92 1.52
CA GLY A 311 7.34 -0.35 0.92
C GLY A 311 8.64 -0.96 1.46
N VAL A 312 9.58 -0.14 1.90
CA VAL A 312 10.79 -0.59 2.59
C VAL A 312 10.51 -0.90 4.06
N TRP A 313 9.85 0.05 4.74
CA TRP A 313 9.66 -0.02 6.19
C TRP A 313 8.75 -1.18 6.62
N HIS A 314 7.63 -1.41 5.93
CA HIS A 314 6.70 -2.46 6.34
C HIS A 314 7.34 -3.86 6.29
N ILE A 315 8.29 -4.08 5.38
CA ILE A 315 9.06 -5.33 5.32
C ILE A 315 9.92 -5.46 6.58
N ILE A 316 10.65 -4.40 6.95
CA ILE A 316 11.50 -4.39 8.15
C ILE A 316 10.65 -4.63 9.41
N SER A 317 9.56 -3.90 9.57
CA SER A 317 8.66 -4.03 10.73
C SER A 317 8.01 -5.41 10.81
N GLY A 318 7.57 -5.95 9.67
CA GLY A 318 6.97 -7.28 9.58
C GLY A 318 7.94 -8.40 9.95
N PHE A 319 9.15 -8.38 9.40
CA PHE A 319 10.18 -9.36 9.77
C PHE A 319 10.59 -9.24 11.25
N THR A 320 10.72 -8.02 11.76
CA THR A 320 11.02 -7.77 13.16
C THR A 320 9.93 -8.39 14.06
N LEU A 321 8.68 -8.14 13.74
CA LEU A 321 7.54 -8.68 14.49
C LEU A 321 7.48 -10.21 14.42
N ALA A 322 7.70 -10.79 13.24
CA ALA A 322 7.75 -12.23 13.05
C ALA A 322 8.89 -12.88 13.86
N TYR A 323 10.07 -12.24 13.87
CA TYR A 323 11.20 -12.71 14.69
C TYR A 323 10.86 -12.68 16.20
N LEU A 324 10.27 -11.60 16.68
CA LEU A 324 9.89 -11.45 18.09
C LEU A 324 8.85 -12.52 18.50
N TRP A 325 7.84 -12.76 17.68
CA TRP A 325 6.85 -13.79 17.96
C TRP A 325 7.40 -15.21 17.88
N ARG A 326 8.31 -15.47 16.94
CA ARG A 326 8.97 -16.77 16.84
C ARG A 326 9.83 -17.07 18.08
N LYS A 327 10.50 -16.04 18.64
CA LYS A 327 11.30 -16.17 19.86
C LYS A 327 10.43 -16.46 21.09
N ARG A 328 9.26 -15.79 21.21
CA ARG A 328 8.29 -16.02 22.30
C ARG A 328 7.67 -17.43 22.21
N GLY A 329 7.24 -17.86 21.06
CA GLY A 329 6.58 -19.16 20.87
C GLY A 329 7.50 -20.39 21.04
N ARG A 330 8.81 -20.19 21.25
CA ARG A 330 9.70 -21.27 21.73
C ARG A 330 9.58 -21.51 23.24
N ARG A 331 8.93 -20.61 23.96
CA ARG A 331 8.75 -20.65 25.42
C ARG A 331 7.34 -21.07 25.84
N GLU A 332 6.40 -21.13 24.90
CA GLU A 332 5.02 -21.53 25.15
C GLU A 332 4.76 -22.94 24.58
N PRO A 333 4.07 -23.86 25.29
CA PRO A 333 3.62 -25.11 24.73
C PRO A 333 2.74 -24.84 23.50
N ILE A 334 2.85 -25.69 22.49
CA ILE A 334 1.98 -25.66 21.31
C ILE A 334 0.59 -26.04 21.83
N GLU A 335 -0.28 -25.08 22.03
CA GLU A 335 -1.71 -25.36 22.12
C GLU A 335 -2.18 -25.72 20.70
N ASP A 336 -2.43 -26.99 20.49
CA ASP A 336 -2.96 -27.60 19.27
C ASP A 336 -4.38 -27.12 18.94
#